data_23d7132c2fc042084ec2c9dc3678f689
#
_entry.id   23d7132c2fc042084ec2c9dc3678f689
#
_cell.length_a   1.000
_cell.length_b   1.000
_cell.length_c   1.000
_cell.angle_alpha   90.00
_cell.angle_beta   90.00
_cell.angle_gamma   90.00
#
_symmetry.space_group_name_H-M   'P 1'
#
loop_
_entity.id
_entity.type
_entity.pdbx_description
1 polymer ?
#
loop_
_entity_poly.entity_id
_entity_poly.type
_entity_poly.pdbx_seq_one_letter_code
_entity_poly.pdbx_strand_id
1 'polypeptide(L)'
;SEMCIRDRNYITESGDNPNAFNTSLGLFAQYDTRDVTFNASRGIFIKAEAKWYPEWLGNTRRNFGRFTLTFDFYQKLWKGAIFAYDLYADFTAGTPSWHMYAKMGGMERMRGYYEGRYRDKRLVETQIELRQKIYRRHGVVAWIGGGQVWGTDKFRWDNTLYSFGCGYRFEFKNRMNIRLDYGWGVYGNQNLPWDRKRSSAFLFTASEAF
;
A
#
# COMPACT_ATOMS: atom_id res chain seq x y z
N SER A 1 16.71 6.89 -10.54
CA SER A 1 17.98 6.28 -10.95
C SER A 1 18.80 5.72 -9.79
N GLU A 2 18.87 6.38 -8.62
CA GLU A 2 19.57 5.83 -7.44
C GLU A 2 18.93 4.54 -6.89
N MET A 3 17.62 4.40 -7.03
CA MET A 3 16.90 3.20 -6.60
C MET A 3 17.30 1.97 -7.43
N CYS A 4 17.43 2.12 -8.76
CA CYS A 4 17.89 1.04 -9.65
C CYS A 4 19.33 0.62 -9.38
N ILE A 5 20.19 1.55 -8.95
CA ILE A 5 21.58 1.25 -8.60
C ILE A 5 21.65 0.46 -7.30
N ARG A 6 20.86 0.81 -6.29
CA ARG A 6 20.75 0.06 -5.03
C ARG A 6 20.17 -1.33 -5.22
N ASP A 7 19.12 -1.44 -6.04
CA ASP A 7 18.52 -2.72 -6.40
C ASP A 7 19.52 -3.67 -7.04
N ARG A 8 20.33 -3.15 -7.96
CA ARG A 8 21.38 -3.91 -8.63
C ARG A 8 22.48 -4.34 -7.65
N ASN A 9 22.93 -3.45 -6.78
CA ASN A 9 23.93 -3.76 -5.77
C ASN A 9 23.43 -4.84 -4.80
N TYR A 10 22.19 -4.71 -4.33
CA TYR A 10 21.59 -5.72 -3.46
C TYR A 10 21.49 -7.10 -4.14
N ILE A 11 21.05 -7.15 -5.40
CA ILE A 11 21.00 -8.40 -6.19
C ILE A 11 22.40 -9.01 -6.34
N THR A 12 23.40 -8.18 -6.58
CA THR A 12 24.80 -8.64 -6.71
C THR A 12 25.35 -9.16 -5.38
N GLU A 13 25.07 -8.46 -4.28
CA GLU A 13 25.54 -8.84 -2.93
C GLU A 13 24.78 -10.04 -2.37
N SER A 14 23.48 -10.15 -2.62
CA SER A 14 22.64 -11.25 -2.12
C SER A 14 22.72 -12.52 -2.98
N GLY A 15 23.32 -12.45 -4.16
CA GLY A 15 23.35 -13.55 -5.12
C GLY A 15 21.97 -13.90 -5.69
N ASP A 16 21.02 -12.99 -5.61
CA ASP A 16 19.65 -13.20 -6.10
C ASP A 16 19.62 -13.17 -7.64
N ASN A 17 18.81 -14.05 -8.25
CA ASN A 17 18.67 -14.07 -9.70
C ASN A 17 17.59 -13.07 -10.13
N PRO A 18 17.91 -12.03 -10.93
CA PRO A 18 16.92 -11.06 -11.41
C PRO A 18 15.84 -11.67 -12.32
N ASN A 19 16.13 -12.84 -12.91
CA ASN A 19 15.22 -13.56 -13.81
C ASN A 19 14.51 -14.73 -13.11
N ALA A 20 14.22 -14.63 -11.82
CA ALA A 20 13.54 -15.66 -11.08
C ALA A 20 12.09 -15.84 -11.57
N PHE A 21 11.77 -17.03 -12.02
CA PHE A 21 10.39 -17.45 -12.28
C PHE A 21 9.75 -17.90 -10.96
N ASN A 22 8.52 -17.43 -10.68
CA ASN A 22 7.80 -17.78 -9.46
C ASN A 22 6.39 -18.27 -9.81
N THR A 23 6.11 -19.50 -9.42
CA THR A 23 4.77 -20.11 -9.56
C THR A 23 4.20 -20.42 -8.19
N SER A 24 2.94 -20.14 -7.99
CA SER A 24 2.27 -20.33 -6.70
C SER A 24 0.98 -21.11 -6.83
N LEU A 25 0.63 -21.79 -5.76
CA LEU A 25 -0.73 -22.26 -5.48
C LEU A 25 -1.32 -21.31 -4.43
N GLY A 26 -2.53 -20.85 -4.65
CA GLY A 26 -3.15 -19.89 -3.75
C GLY A 26 -4.64 -20.06 -3.61
N LEU A 27 -5.14 -19.63 -2.46
CA LEU A 27 -6.57 -19.49 -2.15
C LEU A 27 -6.82 -18.02 -1.82
N PHE A 28 -7.99 -17.54 -2.20
CA PHE A 28 -8.46 -16.22 -1.78
C PHE A 28 -9.92 -16.30 -1.31
N ALA A 29 -10.24 -15.45 -0.37
CA ALA A 29 -11.62 -15.20 0.06
C ALA A 29 -11.88 -13.69 -0.05
N GLN A 30 -13.04 -13.34 -0.57
CA GLN A 30 -13.44 -11.94 -0.74
C GLN A 30 -14.87 -11.75 -0.28
N TYR A 31 -15.10 -10.71 0.50
CA TYR A 31 -16.42 -10.25 0.91
C TYR A 31 -16.56 -8.76 0.57
N ASP A 32 -17.53 -8.40 -0.24
CA ASP A 32 -17.74 -7.05 -0.75
C ASP A 32 -19.21 -6.63 -0.61
N THR A 33 -19.48 -5.63 0.19
CA THR A 33 -20.80 -5.03 0.40
C THR A 33 -20.82 -3.55 0.00
N ARG A 34 -19.79 -3.08 -0.72
CA ARG A 34 -19.71 -1.69 -1.17
C ARG A 34 -20.85 -1.36 -2.13
N ASP A 35 -21.38 -0.15 -2.02
CA ASP A 35 -22.41 0.35 -2.92
C ASP A 35 -21.89 0.58 -4.34
N VAL A 36 -20.61 0.95 -4.50
CA VAL A 36 -19.93 1.12 -5.78
C VAL A 36 -18.45 0.79 -5.61
N THR A 37 -17.90 0.00 -6.53
CA THR A 37 -16.51 -0.48 -6.45
C THR A 37 -15.46 0.64 -6.55
N PHE A 38 -15.68 1.62 -7.46
CA PHE A 38 -14.67 2.66 -7.77
C PHE A 38 -14.74 3.91 -6.89
N ASN A 39 -15.86 4.12 -6.18
CA ASN A 39 -16.05 5.27 -5.30
C ASN A 39 -17.11 4.91 -4.28
N ALA A 40 -16.72 4.05 -3.35
CA ALA A 40 -17.61 3.57 -2.31
C ALA A 40 -17.99 4.70 -1.36
N SER A 41 -19.26 4.72 -0.98
CA SER A 41 -19.79 5.66 0.01
C SER A 41 -20.25 4.98 1.29
N ARG A 42 -20.46 3.68 1.24
CA ARG A 42 -20.82 2.82 2.38
C ARG A 42 -20.50 1.37 2.06
N GLY A 43 -20.29 0.59 3.11
CA GLY A 43 -20.05 -0.84 2.98
C GLY A 43 -18.66 -1.24 3.47
N ILE A 44 -18.38 -2.51 3.33
CA ILE A 44 -17.14 -3.15 3.77
C ILE A 44 -16.59 -3.96 2.61
N PHE A 45 -15.30 -3.92 2.44
CA PHE A 45 -14.56 -4.81 1.56
C PHE A 45 -13.49 -5.53 2.36
N ILE A 46 -13.48 -6.86 2.28
CA ILE A 46 -12.45 -7.70 2.90
C ILE A 46 -11.94 -8.64 1.84
N LYS A 47 -10.63 -8.69 1.66
CA LYS A 47 -9.96 -9.66 0.81
C LYS A 47 -8.80 -10.29 1.56
N ALA A 48 -8.83 -11.60 1.72
CA ALA A 48 -7.73 -12.39 2.25
C ALA A 48 -7.21 -13.32 1.16
N GLU A 49 -5.90 -13.35 0.97
CA GLU A 49 -5.25 -14.17 -0.03
C GLU A 49 -4.04 -14.87 0.59
N ALA A 50 -3.97 -16.18 0.44
CA ALA A 50 -2.85 -17.00 0.87
C ALA A 50 -2.23 -17.70 -0.35
N LYS A 51 -0.94 -17.50 -0.57
CA LYS A 51 -0.17 -18.11 -1.66
C LYS A 51 1.00 -18.91 -1.11
N TRP A 52 1.20 -20.09 -1.65
CA TRP A 52 2.35 -20.93 -1.37
C TRP A 52 3.18 -21.11 -2.63
N TYR A 53 4.46 -20.90 -2.51
CA TYR A 53 5.45 -21.00 -3.57
C TYR A 53 6.39 -22.16 -3.27
N PRO A 54 6.00 -23.42 -3.60
CA PRO A 54 6.83 -24.57 -3.34
C PRO A 54 7.97 -24.68 -4.34
N GLU A 55 9.11 -25.21 -3.90
CA GLU A 55 10.31 -25.40 -4.72
C GLU A 55 10.06 -26.33 -5.93
N TRP A 56 9.29 -27.38 -5.73
CA TRP A 56 8.95 -28.36 -6.76
C TRP A 56 8.09 -27.81 -7.92
N LEU A 57 7.48 -26.67 -7.77
CA LEU A 57 6.68 -26.01 -8.81
C LEU A 57 7.50 -25.03 -9.68
N GLY A 58 8.83 -25.18 -9.70
CA GLY A 58 9.72 -24.37 -10.52
C GLY A 58 10.29 -23.13 -9.81
N ASN A 59 10.03 -22.98 -8.52
CA ASN A 59 10.61 -21.90 -7.72
C ASN A 59 12.04 -22.30 -7.32
N THR A 60 13.02 -21.90 -8.09
CA THR A 60 14.41 -22.33 -7.95
C THR A 60 14.95 -22.13 -6.53
N ARG A 61 15.12 -23.23 -5.78
CA ARG A 61 15.66 -23.29 -4.40
C ARG A 61 14.95 -22.40 -3.39
N ARG A 62 13.64 -22.15 -3.59
CA ARG A 62 12.87 -21.26 -2.73
C ARG A 62 11.55 -21.89 -2.34
N ASN A 63 11.29 -21.91 -1.03
CA ASN A 63 10.02 -22.34 -0.48
C ASN A 63 9.54 -21.23 0.46
N PHE A 64 8.45 -20.57 0.10
CA PHE A 64 7.89 -19.48 0.88
C PHE A 64 6.38 -19.38 0.73
N GLY A 65 5.75 -18.82 1.73
CA GLY A 65 4.33 -18.49 1.73
C GLY A 65 4.13 -16.99 1.83
N ARG A 66 3.08 -16.48 1.20
CA ARG A 66 2.64 -15.08 1.29
C ARG A 66 1.18 -15.03 1.67
N PHE A 67 0.86 -14.22 2.65
CA PHE A 67 -0.49 -13.91 3.08
C PHE A 67 -0.73 -12.41 2.95
N THR A 68 -1.81 -12.03 2.26
CA THR A 68 -2.23 -10.64 2.15
C THR A 68 -3.65 -10.48 2.67
N LEU A 69 -3.88 -9.40 3.40
CA LEU A 69 -5.20 -8.99 3.90
C LEU A 69 -5.45 -7.53 3.51
N THR A 70 -6.60 -7.30 2.91
CA THR A 70 -7.14 -5.94 2.67
C THR A 70 -8.46 -5.83 3.40
N PHE A 71 -8.64 -4.75 4.14
CA PHE A 71 -9.87 -4.42 4.83
C PHE A 71 -10.20 -2.95 4.62
N ASP A 72 -11.28 -2.67 3.91
CA ASP A 72 -11.77 -1.32 3.67
C ASP A 72 -13.16 -1.17 4.30
N PHE A 73 -13.37 -0.03 4.95
CA PHE A 73 -14.63 0.33 5.56
C PHE A 73 -15.04 1.74 5.14
N TYR A 74 -16.31 1.90 4.75
CA TYR A 74 -16.88 3.16 4.27
C TYR A 74 -18.17 3.49 5.01
N GLN A 75 -18.25 4.73 5.46
CA GLN A 75 -19.40 5.24 6.21
C GLN A 75 -19.75 6.66 5.78
N LYS A 76 -20.99 6.87 5.38
CA LYS A 76 -21.54 8.24 5.23
C LYS A 76 -21.70 8.88 6.60
N LEU A 77 -21.09 10.05 6.80
CA LEU A 77 -21.21 10.80 8.05
C LEU A 77 -22.34 11.83 7.97
N TRP A 78 -22.28 12.73 7.01
CA TRP A 78 -23.30 13.74 6.73
C TRP A 78 -23.42 13.98 5.24
N LYS A 79 -24.18 14.98 4.82
CA LYS A 79 -24.42 15.26 3.40
C LYS A 79 -23.10 15.59 2.67
N GLY A 80 -22.72 14.70 1.76
CA GLY A 80 -21.50 14.82 0.95
C GLY A 80 -20.21 14.38 1.66
N ALA A 81 -20.26 13.97 2.93
CA ALA A 81 -19.11 13.49 3.67
C ALA A 81 -19.08 11.96 3.75
N ILE A 82 -17.94 11.38 3.47
CA ILE A 82 -17.66 9.95 3.57
C ILE A 82 -16.40 9.78 4.40
N PHE A 83 -16.50 8.96 5.42
CA PHE A 83 -15.36 8.40 6.15
C PHE A 83 -14.94 7.11 5.47
N ALA A 84 -13.68 6.97 5.17
CA ALA A 84 -13.10 5.76 4.63
C ALA A 84 -11.91 5.34 5.50
N TYR A 85 -11.82 4.05 5.78
CA TYR A 85 -10.73 3.42 6.50
C TYR A 85 -10.20 2.27 5.68
N ASP A 86 -8.89 2.17 5.58
CA ASP A 86 -8.17 1.08 4.90
C ASP A 86 -7.12 0.49 5.82
N LEU A 87 -7.04 -0.83 5.82
CA LEU A 87 -5.99 -1.61 6.46
C LEU A 87 -5.48 -2.64 5.46
N TYR A 88 -4.20 -2.63 5.24
CA TYR A 88 -3.50 -3.59 4.41
C TYR A 88 -2.37 -4.27 5.17
N ALA A 89 -2.31 -5.58 5.07
CA ALA A 89 -1.23 -6.38 5.63
C ALA A 89 -0.68 -7.35 4.57
N ASP A 90 0.62 -7.50 4.54
CA ASP A 90 1.33 -8.40 3.63
C ASP A 90 2.46 -9.10 4.38
N PHE A 91 2.33 -10.38 4.58
CA PHE A 91 3.25 -11.21 5.34
C PHE A 91 3.83 -12.30 4.46
N THR A 92 5.15 -12.32 4.35
CA THR A 92 5.87 -13.37 3.66
C THR A 92 6.75 -14.14 4.65
N ALA A 93 6.61 -15.46 4.65
CA ALA A 93 7.38 -16.40 5.48
C ALA A 93 8.23 -17.30 4.59
N GLY A 94 9.45 -17.62 5.04
CA GLY A 94 10.40 -18.44 4.29
C GLY A 94 11.50 -17.62 3.61
N THR A 95 11.93 -18.08 2.44
CA THR A 95 13.05 -17.48 1.67
C THR A 95 12.58 -16.89 0.33
N PRO A 96 11.78 -15.81 0.32
CA PRO A 96 11.35 -15.17 -0.91
C PRO A 96 12.52 -14.49 -1.62
N SER A 97 12.40 -14.31 -2.93
CA SER A 97 13.28 -13.41 -3.67
C SER A 97 13.03 -11.96 -3.25
N TRP A 98 14.04 -11.13 -3.33
CA TRP A 98 13.95 -9.73 -2.97
C TRP A 98 12.82 -8.96 -3.68
N HIS A 99 12.56 -9.24 -4.95
CA HIS A 99 11.48 -8.61 -5.71
C HIS A 99 10.07 -8.99 -5.22
N MET A 100 9.96 -10.08 -4.44
CA MET A 100 8.71 -10.56 -3.83
C MET A 100 8.43 -9.94 -2.45
N TYR A 101 9.36 -9.16 -1.90
CA TYR A 101 9.15 -8.47 -0.64
C TYR A 101 7.97 -7.50 -0.72
N ALA A 102 7.24 -7.36 0.37
CA ALA A 102 6.18 -6.37 0.52
C ALA A 102 6.73 -4.96 0.35
N LYS A 103 6.04 -4.13 -0.42
CA LYS A 103 6.46 -2.78 -0.79
C LYS A 103 5.52 -1.77 -0.19
N MET A 104 6.06 -0.85 0.61
CA MET A 104 5.31 0.26 1.19
C MET A 104 5.24 1.43 0.21
N GLY A 105 4.14 2.18 0.30
CA GLY A 105 3.92 3.42 -0.43
C GLY A 105 3.24 3.22 -1.76
N GLY A 106 2.97 4.31 -2.46
CA GLY A 106 2.34 4.30 -3.77
C GLY A 106 1.21 5.30 -3.93
N MET A 107 0.30 5.01 -4.85
CA MET A 107 -0.82 5.90 -5.17
C MET A 107 -2.04 5.67 -4.28
N GLU A 108 -2.15 4.52 -3.64
CA GLU A 108 -3.33 4.13 -2.85
C GLU A 108 -3.08 4.36 -1.37
N ARG A 109 -1.98 3.80 -0.84
CA ARG A 109 -1.60 3.82 0.58
C ARG A 109 -0.30 4.56 0.79
N MET A 110 -0.09 5.06 2.01
CA MET A 110 1.14 5.77 2.37
C MET A 110 1.56 6.77 1.28
N ARG A 111 0.59 7.51 0.75
CA ARG A 111 0.76 8.53 -0.29
C ARG A 111 1.73 9.61 0.20
N GLY A 112 2.78 9.89 -0.57
CA GLY A 112 3.92 10.72 -0.15
C GLY A 112 5.22 9.93 -0.13
N TYR A 113 5.16 8.59 -0.13
CA TYR A 113 6.30 7.71 -0.29
C TYR A 113 6.30 7.06 -1.67
N TYR A 114 7.48 6.92 -2.27
CA TYR A 114 7.64 6.12 -3.48
C TYR A 114 7.39 4.65 -3.16
N GLU A 115 6.61 3.98 -4.00
CA GLU A 115 6.36 2.55 -3.89
C GLU A 115 7.68 1.75 -3.86
N GLY A 116 7.80 0.91 -2.84
CA GLY A 116 8.96 0.05 -2.66
C GLY A 116 10.23 0.74 -2.17
N ARG A 117 10.18 2.03 -1.76
CA ARG A 117 11.28 2.66 -1.05
C ARG A 117 11.60 1.95 0.25
N TYR A 118 10.56 1.51 0.95
CA TYR A 118 10.63 0.63 2.10
C TYR A 118 10.03 -0.70 1.70
N ARG A 119 10.80 -1.75 1.85
CA ARG A 119 10.35 -3.11 1.54
C ARG A 119 11.00 -4.11 2.47
N ASP A 120 10.22 -5.07 2.90
CA ASP A 120 10.67 -6.18 3.73
C ASP A 120 9.69 -7.35 3.63
N LYS A 121 9.90 -8.41 4.39
CA LYS A 121 9.07 -9.62 4.39
C LYS A 121 7.66 -9.39 4.96
N ARG A 122 7.49 -8.37 5.80
CA ARG A 122 6.23 -8.06 6.47
C ARG A 122 5.92 -6.60 6.35
N LEU A 123 4.67 -6.28 6.06
CA LEU A 123 4.16 -4.93 5.91
C LEU A 123 2.79 -4.84 6.56
N VAL A 124 2.55 -3.77 7.27
CA VAL A 124 1.22 -3.32 7.67
C VAL A 124 1.09 -1.84 7.35
N GLU A 125 0.02 -1.48 6.68
CA GLU A 125 -0.34 -0.10 6.37
C GLU A 125 -1.79 0.14 6.79
N THR A 126 -2.06 1.30 7.34
CA THR A 126 -3.43 1.73 7.66
C THR A 126 -3.61 3.18 7.28
N GLN A 127 -4.82 3.54 6.85
CA GLN A 127 -5.14 4.90 6.43
C GLN A 127 -6.58 5.25 6.76
N ILE A 128 -6.77 6.46 7.23
CA ILE A 128 -8.07 7.10 7.43
C ILE A 128 -8.18 8.22 6.41
N GLU A 129 -9.32 8.30 5.75
CA GLU A 129 -9.60 9.32 4.74
C GLU A 129 -10.98 9.93 4.97
N LEU A 130 -11.04 11.25 4.95
CA LEU A 130 -12.29 12.02 4.97
C LEU A 130 -12.50 12.65 3.59
N ARG A 131 -13.53 12.21 2.88
CA ARG A 131 -13.94 12.72 1.57
C ARG A 131 -15.12 13.66 1.76
N GLN A 132 -15.05 14.89 1.27
CA GLN A 132 -16.15 15.86 1.32
C GLN A 132 -16.48 16.37 -0.08
N LYS A 133 -17.70 16.11 -0.54
CA LYS A 133 -18.26 16.73 -1.73
C LYS A 133 -18.67 18.16 -1.40
N ILE A 134 -18.10 19.16 -2.11
CA ILE A 134 -18.34 20.58 -1.84
C ILE A 134 -19.46 21.11 -2.75
N TYR A 135 -19.30 20.93 -4.05
CA TYR A 135 -20.23 21.50 -5.01
C TYR A 135 -20.32 20.66 -6.26
N ARG A 136 -21.54 20.27 -6.66
CA ARG A 136 -21.83 19.48 -7.89
C ARG A 136 -20.89 18.27 -8.05
N ARG A 137 -19.81 18.44 -8.84
CA ARG A 137 -18.83 17.41 -9.19
C ARG A 137 -17.50 17.60 -8.47
N HIS A 138 -17.41 18.61 -7.59
CA HIS A 138 -16.16 18.99 -6.91
C HIS A 138 -16.16 18.49 -5.47
N GLY A 139 -15.07 17.90 -5.08
CA GLY A 139 -14.84 17.44 -3.71
C GLY A 139 -13.40 17.65 -3.29
N VAL A 140 -13.18 17.53 -2.00
CA VAL A 140 -11.86 17.54 -1.37
C VAL A 140 -11.72 16.32 -0.48
N VAL A 141 -10.48 15.95 -0.24
CA VAL A 141 -10.12 14.80 0.58
C VAL A 141 -8.97 15.21 1.49
N ALA A 142 -8.99 14.72 2.71
CA ALA A 142 -7.85 14.75 3.62
C ALA A 142 -7.63 13.36 4.19
N TRP A 143 -6.38 12.96 4.38
CA TRP A 143 -6.05 11.66 4.93
C TRP A 143 -4.86 11.72 5.87
N ILE A 144 -4.81 10.71 6.71
CA ILE A 144 -3.67 10.36 7.53
C ILE A 144 -3.49 8.85 7.51
N GLY A 145 -2.26 8.39 7.42
CA GLY A 145 -1.93 6.97 7.42
C GLY A 145 -0.65 6.70 8.19
N GLY A 146 -0.49 5.45 8.55
CA GLY A 146 0.71 4.93 9.18
C GLY A 146 1.03 3.55 8.65
N GLY A 147 2.31 3.23 8.54
CA GLY A 147 2.73 1.93 8.06
C GLY A 147 4.13 1.57 8.52
N GLN A 148 4.40 0.29 8.51
CA GLN A 148 5.70 -0.25 8.88
C GLN A 148 6.02 -1.49 8.06
N VAL A 149 7.30 -1.60 7.68
CA VAL A 149 7.88 -2.83 7.15
C VAL A 149 8.89 -3.39 8.16
N TRP A 150 8.97 -4.73 8.26
CA TRP A 150 9.96 -5.40 9.11
C TRP A 150 10.26 -6.81 8.59
N GLY A 151 11.49 -7.29 8.86
CA GLY A 151 11.96 -8.61 8.46
C GLY A 151 11.88 -9.64 9.58
N THR A 152 13.06 -10.07 10.02
CA THR A 152 13.23 -10.99 11.16
C THR A 152 13.08 -10.32 12.50
N ASP A 153 13.26 -9.00 12.55
CA ASP A 153 13.14 -8.20 13.76
C ASP A 153 11.69 -8.14 14.23
N LYS A 154 11.50 -7.81 15.51
CA LYS A 154 10.17 -7.62 16.07
C LYS A 154 9.57 -6.30 15.59
N PHE A 155 8.25 -6.26 15.46
CA PHE A 155 7.51 -5.02 15.28
C PHE A 155 7.87 -3.99 16.38
N ARG A 156 8.18 -2.76 15.97
CA ARG A 156 8.55 -1.68 16.88
C ARG A 156 7.83 -0.41 16.50
N TRP A 157 7.04 0.14 17.39
CA TRP A 157 6.29 1.36 17.16
C TRP A 157 7.16 2.55 16.74
N ASP A 158 8.41 2.60 17.22
CA ASP A 158 9.37 3.67 16.90
C ASP A 158 9.75 3.73 15.43
N ASN A 159 9.56 2.63 14.69
CA ASN A 159 9.88 2.53 13.25
C ASN A 159 8.67 2.80 12.36
N THR A 160 7.55 3.21 12.92
CA THR A 160 6.34 3.52 12.15
C THR A 160 6.56 4.79 11.33
N LEU A 161 6.24 4.71 10.05
CA LEU A 161 6.23 5.81 9.11
C LEU A 161 4.82 6.37 9.03
N TYR A 162 4.71 7.68 8.89
CA TYR A 162 3.42 8.37 8.79
C TYR A 162 3.30 9.07 7.46
N SER A 163 2.09 9.09 6.91
CA SER A 163 1.73 9.82 5.71
C SER A 163 0.48 10.64 5.97
N PHE A 164 0.45 11.87 5.51
CA PHE A 164 -0.75 12.70 5.53
C PHE A 164 -0.80 13.55 4.28
N GLY A 165 -1.96 14.06 3.98
CA GLY A 165 -2.09 14.94 2.83
C GLY A 165 -3.53 15.36 2.57
N CYS A 166 -3.67 16.09 1.49
CA CYS A 166 -4.97 16.52 0.98
C CYS A 166 -5.03 16.36 -0.53
N GLY A 167 -6.25 16.33 -1.04
CA GLY A 167 -6.47 16.16 -2.47
C GLY A 167 -7.77 16.77 -2.94
N TYR A 168 -7.83 16.95 -4.24
CA TYR A 168 -9.01 17.41 -4.95
C TYR A 168 -9.61 16.26 -5.74
N ARG A 169 -10.94 16.24 -5.81
CA ARG A 169 -11.74 15.25 -6.55
C ARG A 169 -12.64 15.95 -7.54
N PHE A 170 -12.62 15.47 -8.77
CA PHE A 170 -13.57 15.87 -9.80
C PHE A 170 -14.33 14.66 -10.31
N GLU A 171 -15.63 14.59 -10.02
CA GLU A 171 -16.52 13.53 -10.49
C GLU A 171 -16.83 13.72 -11.98
N PHE A 172 -16.27 12.86 -12.81
CA PHE A 172 -16.40 12.98 -14.27
C PHE A 172 -17.69 12.32 -14.76
N LYS A 173 -17.84 11.01 -14.67
CA LYS A 173 -19.00 10.26 -15.14
C LYS A 173 -19.17 8.97 -14.34
N ASN A 174 -20.41 8.58 -14.04
CA ASN A 174 -20.70 7.32 -13.37
C ASN A 174 -19.93 7.11 -12.06
N ARG A 175 -19.76 8.17 -11.25
CA ARG A 175 -19.03 8.16 -9.98
C ARG A 175 -17.52 7.88 -10.12
N MET A 176 -16.95 7.98 -11.32
CA MET A 176 -15.50 7.99 -11.49
C MET A 176 -14.94 9.36 -11.13
N ASN A 177 -13.93 9.37 -10.30
CA ASN A 177 -13.25 10.60 -9.87
C ASN A 177 -11.90 10.74 -10.57
N ILE A 178 -11.63 11.96 -11.04
CA ILE A 178 -10.26 12.42 -11.29
C ILE A 178 -9.69 12.90 -9.96
N ARG A 179 -8.53 12.41 -9.60
CA ARG A 179 -7.90 12.64 -8.32
C ARG A 179 -6.58 13.38 -8.49
N LEU A 180 -6.43 14.46 -7.74
CA LEU A 180 -5.20 15.21 -7.58
C LEU A 180 -4.85 15.23 -6.11
N ASP A 181 -3.80 14.53 -5.70
CA ASP A 181 -3.39 14.40 -4.31
C ASP A 181 -2.00 14.97 -4.11
N TYR A 182 -1.79 15.61 -2.97
CA TYR A 182 -0.47 15.97 -2.50
C TYR A 182 -0.24 15.39 -1.11
N GLY A 183 0.72 14.48 -1.03
CA GLY A 183 1.05 13.74 0.19
C GLY A 183 2.42 14.05 0.73
N TRP A 184 2.52 14.07 2.06
CA TRP A 184 3.77 14.20 2.80
C TRP A 184 4.02 12.95 3.61
N GLY A 185 5.27 12.48 3.57
CA GLY A 185 5.77 11.42 4.43
C GLY A 185 6.59 11.99 5.57
N VAL A 186 6.35 11.51 6.78
CA VAL A 186 7.08 11.87 8.00
C VAL A 186 7.61 10.62 8.67
N TYR A 187 8.86 10.66 9.08
CA TYR A 187 9.57 9.54 9.68
C TYR A 187 9.39 9.52 11.19
N GLY A 188 8.99 8.39 11.74
CA GLY A 188 8.88 8.21 13.19
C GLY A 188 10.21 8.10 13.90
N ASN A 189 11.26 7.59 13.24
CA ASN A 189 12.59 7.45 13.82
C ASN A 189 13.65 8.15 12.97
N GLN A 190 14.38 9.08 13.58
CA GLN A 190 15.43 9.89 12.94
C GLN A 190 16.77 9.14 12.76
N ASN A 191 16.89 7.91 13.24
CA ASN A 191 18.14 7.14 13.28
C ASN A 191 18.46 6.35 11.99
N LEU A 192 17.65 6.49 10.93
CA LEU A 192 17.96 5.89 9.63
C LEU A 192 18.86 6.86 8.83
N PRO A 193 20.18 6.62 8.74
CA PRO A 193 21.16 7.61 8.27
C PRO A 193 21.00 8.03 6.80
N TRP A 194 20.26 7.27 6.01
CA TRP A 194 20.01 7.53 4.59
C TRP A 194 18.66 8.19 4.30
N ASP A 195 17.86 8.46 5.32
CA ASP A 195 16.45 8.83 5.16
C ASP A 195 16.08 10.22 5.72
N ARG A 196 17.06 11.11 5.78
CA ARG A 196 16.88 12.48 6.32
C ARG A 196 16.05 13.41 5.43
N LYS A 197 15.66 13.00 4.23
CA LYS A 197 14.86 13.84 3.33
C LYS A 197 13.37 13.59 3.55
N ARG A 198 12.62 14.63 3.88
CA ARG A 198 11.16 14.61 3.83
C ARG A 198 10.72 14.06 2.48
N SER A 199 9.79 13.12 2.49
CA SER A 199 9.20 12.59 1.28
C SER A 199 7.92 13.36 0.99
N SER A 200 7.72 13.75 -0.26
CA SER A 200 6.45 14.30 -0.72
C SER A 200 6.19 13.84 -2.15
N ALA A 201 4.93 13.65 -2.49
CA ALA A 201 4.54 13.26 -3.83
C ALA A 201 3.27 13.97 -4.26
N PHE A 202 3.26 14.38 -5.53
CA PHE A 202 2.06 14.80 -6.23
C PHE A 202 1.56 13.61 -7.04
N LEU A 203 0.29 13.27 -6.87
CA LEU A 203 -0.33 12.09 -7.47
C LEU A 203 -1.53 12.51 -8.33
N PHE A 204 -1.58 11.97 -9.53
CA PHE A 204 -2.69 12.16 -10.46
C PHE A 204 -3.20 10.79 -10.93
N THR A 205 -4.50 10.55 -10.76
CA THR A 205 -5.12 9.29 -11.22
C THR A 205 -6.63 9.45 -11.43
N ALA A 206 -7.22 8.51 -12.14
CA ALA A 206 -8.66 8.47 -12.47
C ALA A 206 -9.42 7.40 -11.65
N SER A 207 -9.09 7.23 -10.37
CA SER A 207 -9.79 6.33 -9.43
C SER A 207 -9.71 6.86 -8.01
N GLU A 208 -10.44 6.28 -7.06
CA GLU A 208 -10.19 6.53 -5.64
C GLU A 208 -8.98 5.74 -5.14
N ALA A 209 -8.53 6.04 -3.90
CA ALA A 209 -7.34 5.41 -3.35
C ALA A 209 -7.59 3.93 -2.99
N PHE A 210 -8.79 3.61 -2.51
CA PHE A 210 -9.23 2.27 -2.10
C PHE A 210 -10.76 2.20 -2.07
#